data_88e73cadff117728411b2782984c079d
#
_entry.id   88e73cadff117728411b2782984c079d
#
_cell.length_a   1.000
_cell.length_b   1.000
_cell.length_c   1.000
_cell.angle_alpha   90.00
_cell.angle_beta   90.00
_cell.angle_gamma   90.00
#
_symmetry.space_group_name_H-M   'P 1'
#
loop_
_entity.id
_entity.type
_entity.pdbx_description
1 polymer ?
#
loop_
_entity_poly.entity_id
_entity_poly.type
_entity_poly.pdbx_seq_one_letter_code
_entity_poly.pdbx_strand_id
1 'polypeptide(L)'
;MIFHINSKNRYASNEVSYLLKKCILHHPKKWSELVFLCIGSDKITGDSLGPYVGYQLKQYILKNIFVYGTLSSPVHALNLEKTISFIEKKHPNALIIAVDASLGRKKHLGYVTIGNGALYPGAGVQKELPPVGDIYITGIVNISGMMEQFTLQTTSLSTVISLADIITQGILSTILPITSQRQFSISNSTNN
;
A
#
# COMPACT_ATOMS: atom_id res chain seq x y z
N MET A 1 -13.81 8.36 -1.18
CA MET A 1 -14.35 7.54 -0.06
C MET A 1 -13.15 7.10 0.76
N ILE A 2 -13.19 7.30 2.10
CA ILE A 2 -12.07 6.99 3.01
C ILE A 2 -12.61 6.09 4.12
N PHE A 3 -11.88 5.02 4.44
CA PHE A 3 -12.22 4.04 5.45
C PHE A 3 -11.11 3.96 6.50
N HIS A 4 -11.50 3.79 7.77
CA HIS A 4 -10.57 3.64 8.89
C HIS A 4 -10.83 2.31 9.60
N ILE A 5 -9.80 1.49 9.74
CA ILE A 5 -9.85 0.14 10.28
C ILE A 5 -8.99 0.08 11.54
N ASN A 6 -9.53 -0.35 12.66
CA ASN A 6 -8.75 -0.55 13.88
C ASN A 6 -7.99 -1.89 13.79
N SER A 7 -6.66 -1.85 13.75
CA SER A 7 -5.83 -3.05 13.68
C SER A 7 -5.97 -4.01 14.88
N LYS A 8 -6.47 -3.51 16.01
CA LYS A 8 -6.74 -4.35 17.20
C LYS A 8 -7.99 -5.22 17.04
N ASN A 9 -8.82 -4.97 16.03
CA ASN A 9 -9.93 -5.85 15.71
C ASN A 9 -9.38 -7.17 15.15
N ARG A 10 -9.85 -8.30 15.70
CA ARG A 10 -9.43 -9.64 15.22
C ARG A 10 -9.73 -9.91 13.74
N TYR A 11 -10.63 -9.15 13.15
CA TYR A 11 -11.02 -9.23 11.74
C TYR A 11 -10.43 -8.12 10.88
N ALA A 12 -9.45 -7.36 11.38
CA ALA A 12 -8.90 -6.20 10.68
C ALA A 12 -8.40 -6.52 9.26
N SER A 13 -7.71 -7.65 9.06
CA SER A 13 -7.26 -8.07 7.73
C SER A 13 -8.43 -8.39 6.78
N ASN A 14 -9.51 -8.95 7.29
CA ASN A 14 -10.73 -9.19 6.50
C ASN A 14 -11.42 -7.87 6.10
N GLU A 15 -11.44 -6.89 7.00
CA GLU A 15 -11.96 -5.55 6.70
C GLU A 15 -11.10 -4.85 5.66
N VAL A 16 -9.77 -4.94 5.76
CA VAL A 16 -8.83 -4.45 4.73
C VAL A 16 -9.15 -5.09 3.38
N SER A 17 -9.27 -6.43 3.35
CA SER A 17 -9.60 -7.16 2.12
C SER A 17 -10.92 -6.73 1.51
N TYR A 18 -11.98 -6.67 2.31
CA TYR A 18 -13.31 -6.27 1.84
C TYR A 18 -13.32 -4.85 1.25
N LEU A 19 -12.72 -3.89 1.96
CA LEU A 19 -12.71 -2.49 1.55
C LEU A 19 -11.80 -2.25 0.36
N LEU A 20 -10.61 -2.87 0.33
CA LEU A 20 -9.71 -2.81 -0.82
C LEU A 20 -10.36 -3.39 -2.07
N LYS A 21 -10.99 -4.57 -1.96
CA LYS A 21 -11.76 -5.17 -3.05
C LYS A 21 -12.84 -4.23 -3.56
N LYS A 22 -13.58 -3.59 -2.67
CA LYS A 22 -14.59 -2.59 -3.02
C LYS A 22 -13.99 -1.42 -3.80
N CYS A 23 -12.85 -0.87 -3.35
CA CYS A 23 -12.14 0.21 -4.06
C CYS A 23 -11.71 -0.23 -5.46
N ILE A 24 -11.11 -1.42 -5.60
CA ILE A 24 -10.61 -1.94 -6.88
C ILE A 24 -11.76 -2.19 -7.87
N LEU A 25 -12.82 -2.86 -7.43
CA LEU A 25 -13.92 -3.26 -8.33
C LEU A 25 -14.77 -2.08 -8.79
N HIS A 26 -14.91 -1.03 -7.98
CA HIS A 26 -15.70 0.16 -8.32
C HIS A 26 -14.85 1.34 -8.78
N HIS A 27 -13.55 1.11 -9.06
CA HIS A 27 -12.69 2.16 -9.57
C HIS A 27 -13.07 2.52 -11.02
N PRO A 28 -13.22 3.82 -11.37
CA PRO A 28 -13.64 4.24 -12.71
C PRO A 28 -12.60 3.98 -13.80
N LYS A 29 -11.32 3.90 -13.42
CA LYS A 29 -10.21 3.61 -14.35
C LYS A 29 -10.32 2.17 -14.85
N LYS A 30 -10.26 1.97 -16.15
CA LYS A 30 -10.06 0.64 -16.74
C LYS A 30 -8.62 0.21 -16.52
N TRP A 31 -8.41 -1.00 -16.03
CA TRP A 31 -7.08 -1.51 -15.72
C TRP A 31 -6.95 -2.98 -16.10
N SER A 32 -5.73 -3.41 -16.39
CA SER A 32 -5.38 -4.81 -16.69
C SER A 32 -4.33 -5.37 -15.72
N GLU A 33 -3.63 -4.49 -15.01
CA GLU A 33 -2.55 -4.80 -14.08
C GLU A 33 -2.79 -4.09 -12.74
N LEU A 34 -2.31 -4.68 -11.64
CA LEU A 34 -2.24 -4.02 -10.34
C LEU A 34 -0.77 -3.74 -10.01
N VAL A 35 -0.49 -2.52 -9.59
CA VAL A 35 0.82 -2.13 -9.09
C VAL A 35 0.70 -1.70 -7.64
N PHE A 36 1.40 -2.38 -6.74
CA PHE A 36 1.59 -1.94 -5.36
C PHE A 36 2.87 -1.10 -5.29
N LEU A 37 2.71 0.18 -5.01
CA LEU A 37 3.81 1.11 -4.79
C LEU A 37 3.95 1.35 -3.28
N CYS A 38 4.90 0.64 -2.68
CA CYS A 38 5.16 0.66 -1.25
C CYS A 38 6.24 1.70 -0.95
N ILE A 39 5.83 2.80 -0.31
CA ILE A 39 6.64 3.99 -0.10
C ILE A 39 7.21 3.97 1.32
N GLY A 40 8.43 4.46 1.47
CA GLY A 40 9.12 4.63 2.73
C GLY A 40 10.59 4.21 2.70
N SER A 41 11.22 4.11 3.85
CA SER A 41 12.64 3.83 4.03
C SER A 41 12.87 2.68 5.00
N ASP A 42 13.82 1.80 4.70
CA ASP A 42 14.29 0.75 5.60
C ASP A 42 15.14 1.27 6.77
N LYS A 43 15.62 2.53 6.68
CA LYS A 43 16.51 3.16 7.66
C LYS A 43 15.81 3.83 8.83
N ILE A 44 14.49 4.02 8.73
CA ILE A 44 13.68 4.69 9.75
C ILE A 44 12.51 3.77 10.10
N THR A 45 12.45 3.32 11.34
CA THR A 45 11.49 2.28 11.75
C THR A 45 10.05 2.63 11.39
N GLY A 46 9.56 3.81 11.71
CA GLY A 46 8.20 4.23 11.41
C GLY A 46 7.90 4.34 9.91
N ASP A 47 8.93 4.65 9.12
CA ASP A 47 8.84 4.79 7.66
C ASP A 47 9.01 3.46 6.91
N SER A 48 9.31 2.38 7.63
CA SER A 48 9.55 1.06 7.02
C SER A 48 8.27 0.25 6.73
N LEU A 49 7.09 0.77 7.06
CA LEU A 49 5.81 0.07 6.87
C LEU A 49 5.61 -0.33 5.39
N GLY A 50 5.68 0.63 4.47
CA GLY A 50 5.53 0.37 3.03
C GLY A 50 6.56 -0.64 2.52
N PRO A 51 7.87 -0.41 2.69
CA PRO A 51 8.92 -1.35 2.31
C PRO A 51 8.75 -2.76 2.89
N TYR A 52 8.26 -2.89 4.11
CA TYR A 52 8.03 -4.19 4.74
C TYR A 52 6.82 -4.91 4.13
N VAL A 53 5.71 -4.20 3.87
CA VAL A 53 4.57 -4.74 3.09
C VAL A 53 5.04 -5.20 1.71
N GLY A 54 5.82 -4.36 1.02
CA GLY A 54 6.39 -4.70 -0.29
C GLY A 54 7.29 -5.94 -0.24
N TYR A 55 8.12 -6.08 0.79
CA TYR A 55 8.93 -7.27 1.01
C TYR A 55 8.08 -8.53 1.17
N GLN A 56 7.02 -8.48 1.97
CA GLN A 56 6.12 -9.61 2.17
C GLN A 56 5.37 -9.97 0.88
N LEU A 57 4.83 -8.99 0.15
CA LEU A 57 4.11 -9.21 -1.11
C LEU A 57 5.01 -9.78 -2.21
N LYS A 58 6.29 -9.39 -2.25
CA LYS A 58 7.25 -9.85 -3.26
C LYS A 58 7.57 -11.35 -3.19
N GLN A 59 7.24 -12.00 -2.09
CA GLN A 59 7.40 -13.46 -1.93
C GLN A 59 6.37 -14.24 -2.76
N TYR A 60 5.31 -13.58 -3.24
CA TYR A 60 4.26 -14.19 -4.05
C TYR A 60 4.44 -13.81 -5.52
N ILE A 61 4.52 -14.83 -6.39
CA ILE A 61 4.57 -14.62 -7.84
C ILE A 61 3.12 -14.66 -8.36
N LEU A 62 2.61 -13.48 -8.70
CA LEU A 62 1.22 -13.31 -9.12
C LEU A 62 1.16 -12.69 -10.52
N LYS A 63 0.35 -13.28 -11.40
CA LYS A 63 0.18 -12.78 -12.77
C LYS A 63 -0.50 -11.41 -12.77
N ASN A 64 0.07 -10.46 -13.53
CA ASN A 64 -0.42 -9.08 -13.68
C ASN A 64 -0.45 -8.27 -12.36
N ILE A 65 0.37 -8.66 -11.38
CA ILE A 65 0.56 -7.93 -10.14
C ILE A 65 2.04 -7.63 -9.96
N PHE A 66 2.36 -6.36 -9.73
CA PHE A 66 3.72 -5.88 -9.60
C PHE A 66 3.90 -5.13 -8.29
N VAL A 67 5.07 -5.26 -7.67
CA VAL A 67 5.41 -4.63 -6.39
C VAL A 67 6.69 -3.83 -6.54
N TYR A 68 6.63 -2.56 -6.21
CA TYR A 68 7.74 -1.62 -6.15
C TYR A 68 7.88 -1.07 -4.73
N GLY A 69 9.10 -0.95 -4.26
CA GLY A 69 9.40 -0.57 -2.88
C GLY A 69 9.39 -1.78 -1.94
N THR A 70 10.59 -2.29 -1.65
CA THR A 70 10.81 -3.38 -0.69
C THR A 70 11.91 -2.96 0.28
N LEU A 71 12.16 -3.74 1.33
CA LEU A 71 13.27 -3.46 2.26
C LEU A 71 14.64 -3.40 1.56
N SER A 72 14.87 -4.26 0.55
CA SER A 72 16.14 -4.28 -0.21
C SER A 72 16.20 -3.27 -1.35
N SER A 73 15.07 -2.70 -1.76
CA SER A 73 14.97 -1.71 -2.83
C SER A 73 13.82 -0.75 -2.50
N PRO A 74 14.01 0.12 -1.51
CA PRO A 74 12.95 1.01 -1.03
C PRO A 74 12.66 2.14 -2.03
N VAL A 75 11.41 2.57 -2.05
CA VAL A 75 10.96 3.76 -2.79
C VAL A 75 10.65 4.86 -1.78
N HIS A 76 11.43 5.90 -1.78
CA HIS A 76 11.40 7.00 -0.82
C HIS A 76 11.46 8.37 -1.52
N ALA A 77 11.42 9.45 -0.78
CA ALA A 77 11.36 10.82 -1.29
C ALA A 77 12.37 11.16 -2.39
N LEU A 78 13.58 10.54 -2.37
CA LEU A 78 14.65 10.87 -3.32
C LEU A 78 14.48 10.16 -4.68
N ASN A 79 13.77 9.04 -4.75
CA ASN A 79 13.61 8.27 -5.98
C ASN A 79 12.15 8.08 -6.41
N LEU A 80 11.18 8.60 -5.64
CA LEU A 80 9.75 8.43 -5.89
C LEU A 80 9.34 8.90 -7.29
N GLU A 81 9.70 10.12 -7.69
CA GLU A 81 9.34 10.69 -8.99
C GLU A 81 9.84 9.83 -10.16
N LYS A 82 11.09 9.37 -10.07
CA LYS A 82 11.68 8.47 -11.08
C LYS A 82 10.96 7.13 -11.13
N THR A 83 10.59 6.61 -9.97
CA THR A 83 9.86 5.34 -9.86
C THR A 83 8.45 5.46 -10.42
N ILE A 84 7.73 6.55 -10.14
CA ILE A 84 6.41 6.82 -10.72
C ILE A 84 6.51 6.86 -12.26
N SER A 85 7.41 7.67 -12.81
CA SER A 85 7.61 7.77 -14.26
C SER A 85 7.99 6.43 -14.91
N PHE A 86 8.76 5.60 -14.22
CA PHE A 86 9.09 4.25 -14.68
C PHE A 86 7.86 3.34 -14.69
N ILE A 87 7.06 3.36 -13.61
CA ILE A 87 5.83 2.56 -13.49
C ILE A 87 4.83 2.95 -14.58
N GLU A 88 4.57 4.23 -14.80
CA GLU A 88 3.63 4.72 -15.80
C GLU A 88 4.03 4.29 -17.23
N LYS A 89 5.32 4.30 -17.54
CA LYS A 89 5.83 3.83 -18.84
C LYS A 89 5.73 2.32 -19.00
N LYS A 90 6.05 1.57 -17.95
CA LYS A 90 6.10 0.11 -17.99
C LYS A 90 4.74 -0.54 -17.85
N HIS A 91 3.82 0.10 -17.12
CA HIS A 91 2.50 -0.39 -16.77
C HIS A 91 1.42 0.64 -17.10
N PRO A 92 1.22 1.02 -18.38
CA PRO A 92 0.33 2.12 -18.77
C PRO A 92 -1.14 1.89 -18.40
N ASN A 93 -1.54 0.63 -18.24
CA ASN A 93 -2.90 0.22 -17.86
C ASN A 93 -2.98 -0.30 -16.42
N ALA A 94 -2.06 0.08 -15.55
CA ALA A 94 -2.09 -0.35 -14.16
C ALA A 94 -3.04 0.49 -13.31
N LEU A 95 -3.72 -0.17 -12.37
CA LEU A 95 -4.28 0.47 -11.19
C LEU A 95 -3.21 0.49 -10.12
N ILE A 96 -2.78 1.69 -9.71
CA ILE A 96 -1.68 1.87 -8.76
C ILE A 96 -2.25 2.01 -7.36
N ILE A 97 -1.83 1.13 -6.46
CA ILE A 97 -2.19 1.13 -5.04
C ILE A 97 -0.96 1.56 -4.25
N ALA A 98 -0.98 2.78 -3.72
CA ALA A 98 0.10 3.30 -2.88
C ALA A 98 -0.03 2.78 -1.44
N VAL A 99 1.08 2.32 -0.86
CA VAL A 99 1.15 1.87 0.54
C VAL A 99 2.21 2.67 1.26
N ASP A 100 1.86 3.31 2.39
CA ASP A 100 2.78 4.19 3.12
C ASP A 100 2.49 4.17 4.62
N ALA A 101 3.45 4.64 5.41
CA ALA A 101 3.25 4.97 6.81
C ALA A 101 2.60 6.35 6.95
N SER A 102 1.85 6.55 8.01
CA SER A 102 1.32 7.87 8.35
C SER A 102 1.42 8.15 9.85
N LEU A 103 1.47 9.41 10.19
CA LEU A 103 1.29 9.90 11.55
C LEU A 103 -0.14 10.38 11.73
N GLY A 104 -0.69 10.26 12.92
CA GLY A 104 -2.08 10.63 13.16
C GLY A 104 -2.38 11.03 14.60
N ARG A 105 -3.65 11.22 14.91
CA ARG A 105 -4.07 11.53 16.28
C ARG A 105 -3.91 10.31 17.18
N LYS A 106 -3.60 10.51 18.47
CA LYS A 106 -3.40 9.45 19.48
C LYS A 106 -4.50 8.39 19.48
N LYS A 107 -5.76 8.78 19.30
CA LYS A 107 -6.92 7.86 19.26
C LYS A 107 -6.94 6.95 18.03
N HIS A 108 -6.19 7.28 16.98
CA HIS A 108 -6.11 6.50 15.74
C HIS A 108 -4.78 5.77 15.57
N LEU A 109 -3.92 5.76 16.60
CA LEU A 109 -2.69 4.99 16.58
C LEU A 109 -2.99 3.50 16.35
N GLY A 110 -2.33 2.91 15.35
CA GLY A 110 -2.57 1.53 14.96
C GLY A 110 -3.78 1.33 14.03
N TYR A 111 -4.33 2.39 13.45
CA TYR A 111 -5.37 2.26 12.42
C TYR A 111 -4.76 2.10 11.03
N VAL A 112 -5.45 1.33 10.19
CA VAL A 112 -5.22 1.30 8.74
C VAL A 112 -6.27 2.20 8.07
N THR A 113 -5.83 3.01 7.12
CA THR A 113 -6.72 3.84 6.30
C THR A 113 -6.66 3.37 4.86
N ILE A 114 -7.81 3.22 4.20
CA ILE A 114 -7.93 2.90 2.78
C ILE A 114 -8.79 3.97 2.12
N GLY A 115 -8.35 4.48 0.98
CA GLY A 115 -9.10 5.48 0.24
C GLY A 115 -8.87 5.44 -1.27
N ASN A 116 -9.88 5.93 -2.01
CA ASN A 116 -9.77 6.21 -3.44
C ASN A 116 -9.13 7.58 -3.65
N GLY A 117 -8.28 7.68 -4.66
CA GLY A 117 -7.54 8.87 -5.03
C GLY A 117 -6.06 8.75 -4.69
N ALA A 118 -5.33 9.81 -4.97
CA ALA A 118 -3.89 9.85 -4.75
C ALA A 118 -3.54 10.01 -3.27
N LEU A 119 -2.48 9.33 -2.87
CA LEU A 119 -1.78 9.56 -1.62
C LEU A 119 -0.86 10.78 -1.79
N TYR A 120 -0.76 11.60 -0.76
CA TYR A 120 0.23 12.67 -0.63
C TYR A 120 1.31 12.20 0.36
N PRO A 121 2.38 11.56 -0.11
CA PRO A 121 3.43 11.07 0.78
C PRO A 121 4.20 12.24 1.35
N GLY A 122 4.83 12.08 2.50
CA GLY A 122 5.68 13.14 3.05
C GLY A 122 5.63 13.29 4.56
N ALA A 123 5.04 12.36 5.29
CA ALA A 123 5.22 12.34 6.74
C ALA A 123 6.74 12.29 7.06
N GLY A 124 7.25 13.32 7.72
CA GLY A 124 8.66 13.40 8.12
C GLY A 124 9.65 13.94 7.08
N VAL A 125 9.20 14.40 5.91
CA VAL A 125 10.06 15.10 4.92
C VAL A 125 9.61 16.53 4.72
N GLN A 126 10.59 17.45 4.59
CA GLN A 126 10.33 18.89 4.35
C GLN A 126 10.02 19.24 2.89
N LYS A 127 10.01 18.24 1.99
CA LYS A 127 9.78 18.42 0.56
C LYS A 127 8.36 17.99 0.21
N GLU A 128 7.63 18.82 -0.54
CA GLU A 128 6.39 18.39 -1.18
C GLU A 128 6.70 17.33 -2.23
N LEU A 129 6.12 16.15 -2.05
CA LEU A 129 6.24 15.03 -2.98
C LEU A 129 5.01 14.98 -3.89
N PRO A 130 5.16 14.48 -5.12
CA PRO A 130 4.04 14.36 -6.02
C PRO A 130 2.98 13.40 -5.44
N PRO A 131 1.69 13.70 -5.66
CA PRO A 131 0.62 12.77 -5.31
C PRO A 131 0.75 11.48 -6.14
N VAL A 132 0.47 10.33 -5.54
CA VAL A 132 0.68 9.04 -6.19
C VAL A 132 -0.42 8.02 -5.87
N GLY A 133 -0.72 7.20 -6.86
CA GLY A 133 -1.69 6.11 -6.76
C GLY A 133 -3.11 6.51 -7.15
N ASP A 134 -3.87 5.50 -7.48
CA ASP A 134 -5.32 5.57 -7.76
C ASP A 134 -6.12 5.19 -6.50
N ILE A 135 -5.51 4.36 -5.65
CA ILE A 135 -6.00 3.92 -4.34
C ILE A 135 -4.81 4.03 -3.38
N TYR A 136 -5.08 4.30 -2.11
CA TYR A 136 -4.03 4.27 -1.10
C TYR A 136 -4.41 3.44 0.13
N ILE A 137 -3.40 2.90 0.77
CA ILE A 137 -3.45 2.22 2.06
C ILE A 137 -2.39 2.86 2.95
N THR A 138 -2.76 3.38 4.11
CA THR A 138 -1.80 3.89 5.09
C THR A 138 -1.98 3.24 6.44
N GLY A 139 -0.87 3.05 7.16
CA GLY A 139 -0.88 2.63 8.56
C GLY A 139 -0.47 3.78 9.47
N ILE A 140 -1.27 4.09 10.48
CA ILE A 140 -0.95 5.14 11.48
C ILE A 140 0.00 4.54 12.51
N VAL A 141 1.29 4.76 12.28
CA VAL A 141 2.39 4.12 13.05
C VAL A 141 2.74 4.87 14.33
N ASN A 142 2.50 6.20 14.37
CA ASN A 142 2.76 7.02 15.54
C ASN A 142 1.93 8.33 15.51
N ILE A 143 2.11 9.19 16.51
CA ILE A 143 1.33 10.42 16.70
C ILE A 143 1.95 11.55 15.87
N SER A 144 1.13 12.31 15.16
CA SER A 144 1.56 13.53 14.47
C SER A 144 1.89 14.65 15.48
N GLY A 145 2.90 15.46 15.15
CA GLY A 145 3.34 16.57 15.99
C GLY A 145 4.44 17.40 15.34
N MET A 146 5.13 18.23 16.13
CA MET A 146 6.15 19.17 15.62
C MET A 146 7.45 18.49 15.15
N MET A 147 7.74 17.26 15.59
CA MET A 147 9.00 16.54 15.30
C MET A 147 8.72 15.20 14.58
N GLU A 148 8.05 15.24 13.45
CA GLU A 148 7.57 14.04 12.73
C GLU A 148 8.71 13.08 12.37
N GLN A 149 9.85 13.60 11.92
CA GLN A 149 11.01 12.77 11.59
C GLN A 149 11.55 12.01 12.82
N PHE A 150 11.66 12.68 13.97
CA PHE A 150 12.06 12.03 15.22
C PHE A 150 11.02 11.02 15.68
N THR A 151 9.74 11.36 15.53
CA THR A 151 8.63 10.47 15.85
C THR A 151 8.67 9.17 15.04
N LEU A 152 8.99 9.25 13.75
CA LEU A 152 9.16 8.06 12.89
C LEU A 152 10.39 7.23 13.33
N GLN A 153 11.50 7.87 13.70
CA GLN A 153 12.70 7.18 14.20
C GLN A 153 12.45 6.42 15.50
N THR A 154 11.62 6.97 16.38
CA THR A 154 11.30 6.38 17.70
C THR A 154 10.05 5.51 17.70
N THR A 155 9.48 5.25 16.53
CA THR A 155 8.31 4.37 16.37
C THR A 155 8.66 2.92 16.75
N SER A 156 7.75 2.26 17.45
CA SER A 156 7.92 0.85 17.82
C SER A 156 7.87 -0.06 16.59
N LEU A 157 8.89 -0.90 16.42
CA LEU A 157 8.97 -1.88 15.36
C LEU A 157 7.79 -2.87 15.41
N SER A 158 7.34 -3.26 16.62
CA SER A 158 6.19 -4.16 16.76
C SER A 158 4.90 -3.55 16.22
N THR A 159 4.71 -2.23 16.32
CA THR A 159 3.57 -1.54 15.72
C THR A 159 3.64 -1.60 14.21
N VAL A 160 4.81 -1.35 13.63
CA VAL A 160 5.02 -1.41 12.16
C VAL A 160 4.76 -2.82 11.63
N ILE A 161 5.36 -3.84 12.27
CA ILE A 161 5.16 -5.25 11.87
C ILE A 161 3.69 -5.65 11.95
N SER A 162 3.02 -5.35 13.06
CA SER A 162 1.60 -5.72 13.23
C SER A 162 0.71 -5.08 12.17
N LEU A 163 0.93 -3.79 11.83
CA LEU A 163 0.21 -3.10 10.78
C LEU A 163 0.50 -3.68 9.40
N ALA A 164 1.79 -3.95 9.11
CA ALA A 164 2.20 -4.53 7.85
C ALA A 164 1.61 -5.92 7.62
N ASP A 165 1.57 -6.77 8.65
CA ASP A 165 0.98 -8.10 8.58
C ASP A 165 -0.52 -8.04 8.24
N ILE A 166 -1.26 -7.15 8.91
CA ILE A 166 -2.69 -6.94 8.65
C ILE A 166 -2.93 -6.43 7.22
N ILE A 167 -2.15 -5.45 6.77
CA ILE A 167 -2.23 -4.88 5.43
C ILE A 167 -1.91 -5.96 4.39
N THR A 168 -0.81 -6.68 4.56
CA THR A 168 -0.37 -7.73 3.63
C THR A 168 -1.39 -8.87 3.54
N GLN A 169 -1.89 -9.37 4.66
CA GLN A 169 -2.93 -10.40 4.67
C GLN A 169 -4.21 -9.94 3.98
N GLY A 170 -4.63 -8.69 4.23
CA GLY A 170 -5.78 -8.08 3.58
C GLY A 170 -5.59 -7.95 2.06
N ILE A 171 -4.41 -7.50 1.62
CA ILE A 171 -4.06 -7.43 0.20
C ILE A 171 -4.09 -8.82 -0.43
N LEU A 172 -3.39 -9.80 0.14
CA LEU A 172 -3.33 -11.17 -0.39
C LEU A 172 -4.73 -11.80 -0.49
N SER A 173 -5.56 -11.64 0.53
CA SER A 173 -6.96 -12.13 0.51
C SER A 173 -7.82 -11.45 -0.56
N THR A 174 -7.44 -10.24 -0.97
CA THR A 174 -8.11 -9.51 -2.07
C THR A 174 -7.66 -10.02 -3.43
N ILE A 175 -6.36 -10.15 -3.66
CA ILE A 175 -5.79 -10.36 -4.99
C ILE A 175 -5.78 -11.83 -5.43
N LEU A 176 -5.60 -12.78 -4.51
CA LEU A 176 -5.59 -14.20 -4.84
C LEU A 176 -6.87 -14.68 -5.56
N PRO A 177 -8.09 -14.32 -5.10
CA PRO A 177 -9.31 -14.68 -5.82
C PRO A 177 -9.45 -13.98 -7.18
N ILE A 178 -8.99 -12.72 -7.30
CA ILE A 178 -9.07 -11.93 -8.55
C ILE A 178 -8.18 -12.56 -9.63
N THR A 179 -6.98 -13.02 -9.25
CA THR A 179 -6.06 -13.67 -10.20
C THR A 179 -6.56 -15.03 -10.66
N SER A 180 -7.18 -15.80 -9.77
CA SER A 180 -7.77 -17.11 -10.09
C SER A 180 -8.95 -16.99 -11.07
N GLN A 181 -9.85 -16.03 -10.85
CA GLN A 181 -11.02 -15.83 -11.71
C GLN A 181 -10.66 -15.38 -13.13
N ARG A 182 -9.63 -14.54 -13.30
CA ARG A 182 -9.17 -14.12 -14.63
C ARG A 182 -8.50 -15.24 -15.43
N GLN A 183 -7.95 -16.28 -14.79
CA GLN A 183 -7.43 -17.45 -15.48
C GLN A 183 -8.55 -18.30 -16.10
N PHE A 184 -9.69 -18.45 -15.43
CA PHE A 184 -10.84 -19.19 -15.93
C PHE A 184 -11.56 -18.48 -17.10
N SER A 185 -11.62 -17.14 -17.10
CA SER A 185 -12.25 -16.40 -18.21
C SER A 185 -11.43 -16.39 -19.50
N ILE A 186 -10.09 -16.48 -19.42
CA ILE A 186 -9.22 -16.54 -20.60
C ILE A 186 -9.23 -17.95 -21.22
N SER A 187 -9.29 -19.01 -20.41
CA SER A 187 -9.37 -20.39 -20.92
C SER A 187 -10.68 -20.70 -21.65
N ASN A 188 -11.77 -20.00 -21.32
CA ASN A 188 -13.06 -20.18 -21.97
C ASN A 188 -13.22 -19.34 -23.25
N SER A 189 -12.38 -18.32 -23.48
CA SER A 189 -12.41 -17.50 -24.70
C SER A 189 -11.51 -18.02 -25.84
N THR A 190 -10.68 -19.04 -25.57
CA THR A 190 -9.81 -19.68 -26.57
C THR A 190 -10.38 -20.99 -27.15
N ASN A 191 -11.59 -21.40 -26.72
CA ASN A 191 -12.27 -22.62 -27.18
C ASN A 191 -13.54 -22.33 -27.95
N ASN A 192 -13.70 -21.16 -28.58
CA ASN A 192 -14.76 -20.84 -29.53
C ASN A 192 -14.19 -20.44 -30.89
#